data_3ad30391b0f3ef245674420a0c87b620
#
_entry.id   3ad30391b0f3ef245674420a0c87b620
#
_cell.length_a   1.000
_cell.length_b   1.000
_cell.length_c   1.000
_cell.angle_alpha   90.00
_cell.angle_beta   90.00
_cell.angle_gamma   90.00
#
_symmetry.space_group_name_H-M   'P 1'
#
loop_
_entity.id
_entity.type
_entity.pdbx_description
1 polymer ?
#
loop_
_entity_poly.entity_id
_entity_poly.type
_entity_poly.pdbx_seq_one_letter_code
_entity_poly.pdbx_strand_id
1 'polypeptide(L)'
;ELETENGVSKYKAFLIACGNASQYGNNAYIAPQATLTDGLLDVTILEPFTVLDVPSLAFQLFNKTIDQNSRIKTFRCKKLCIRRAVPGVVHFDGDPMETEADVNIELIKSGLRVVVPKTEEKDAANVLQRAQEYVNGIKLINEAIVDNITDKNKKILKKLTKKV
;
A
#
# COMPACT_ATOMS: atom_id res chain seq x y z
N GLU A 1 -8.14 -6.48 21.91
CA GLU A 1 -9.56 -6.21 21.62
C GLU A 1 -9.68 -4.88 20.90
N LEU A 2 -10.59 -4.80 19.96
CA LEU A 2 -10.92 -3.58 19.23
C LEU A 2 -12.39 -3.26 19.48
N GLU A 3 -12.66 -2.07 19.99
CA GLU A 3 -14.01 -1.57 20.20
C GLU A 3 -14.29 -0.41 19.26
N THR A 4 -15.38 -0.48 18.55
CA THR A 4 -15.89 0.56 17.64
C THR A 4 -17.35 0.85 17.97
N GLU A 5 -17.95 1.82 17.26
CA GLU A 5 -19.40 2.07 17.31
C GLU A 5 -20.26 0.85 16.93
N ASN A 6 -19.69 -0.14 16.25
CA ASN A 6 -20.38 -1.35 15.80
C ASN A 6 -20.22 -2.54 16.75
N GLY A 7 -19.45 -2.40 17.83
CA GLY A 7 -19.23 -3.44 18.82
C GLY A 7 -17.75 -3.74 19.09
N VAL A 8 -17.52 -4.85 19.81
CA VAL A 8 -16.20 -5.30 20.22
C VAL A 8 -15.81 -6.56 19.47
N SER A 9 -14.59 -6.58 18.94
CA SER A 9 -14.00 -7.72 18.24
C SER A 9 -12.62 -8.03 18.80
N LYS A 10 -12.24 -9.32 18.75
CA LYS A 10 -10.92 -9.79 19.21
C LYS A 10 -10.10 -10.26 18.02
N TYR A 11 -8.87 -9.78 17.97
CA TYR A 11 -7.91 -10.14 16.92
C TYR A 11 -6.59 -10.57 17.55
N LYS A 12 -5.91 -11.49 16.88
CA LYS A 12 -4.49 -11.73 17.09
C LYS A 12 -3.75 -10.93 16.02
N ALA A 13 -3.27 -9.75 16.36
CA ALA A 13 -2.65 -8.83 15.42
C ALA A 13 -1.13 -8.81 15.60
N PHE A 14 -0.40 -8.79 14.50
CA PHE A 14 1.01 -8.42 14.43
C PHE A 14 1.14 -6.90 14.37
N LEU A 15 0.31 -6.25 13.56
CA LEU A 15 0.26 -4.79 13.36
C LEU A 15 -1.20 -4.35 13.22
N ILE A 16 -1.52 -3.19 13.76
CA ILE A 16 -2.76 -2.46 13.49
C ILE A 16 -2.37 -1.09 12.98
N ALA A 17 -2.78 -0.78 11.76
CA ALA A 17 -2.62 0.55 11.16
C ALA A 17 -3.97 1.23 11.06
N CYS A 18 -4.03 2.50 11.44
CA CYS A 18 -5.21 3.35 11.35
C CYS A 18 -4.84 4.59 10.54
N GLY A 19 -5.61 4.89 9.53
CA GLY A 19 -5.34 6.05 8.69
C GLY A 19 -6.58 6.56 7.98
N ASN A 20 -6.52 7.78 7.52
CA ASN A 20 -7.47 8.37 6.58
C ASN A 20 -6.83 8.66 5.22
N ALA A 21 -5.56 8.24 5.05
CA ALA A 21 -4.81 8.29 3.80
C ALA A 21 -4.35 6.88 3.40
N SER A 22 -4.28 6.62 2.10
CA SER A 22 -4.00 5.28 1.58
C SER A 22 -2.57 4.80 1.81
N GLN A 23 -1.60 5.71 1.94
CA GLN A 23 -0.19 5.39 2.04
C GLN A 23 0.33 5.45 3.47
N TYR A 24 1.15 4.48 3.82
CA TYR A 24 2.02 4.53 4.99
C TYR A 24 3.25 5.42 4.74
N GLY A 25 3.69 5.53 3.50
CA GLY A 25 4.85 6.27 3.00
C GLY A 25 5.49 5.56 1.82
N ASN A 26 6.28 6.26 1.00
CA ASN A 26 7.06 5.71 -0.13
C ASN A 26 6.31 4.71 -1.01
N ASN A 27 5.07 5.02 -1.39
CA ASN A 27 4.19 4.15 -2.17
C ASN A 27 3.83 2.80 -1.50
N ALA A 28 4.00 2.67 -0.18
CA ALA A 28 3.49 1.54 0.59
C ALA A 28 2.03 1.80 0.98
N TYR A 29 1.09 1.14 0.32
CA TYR A 29 -0.34 1.36 0.47
C TYR A 29 -0.93 0.42 1.49
N ILE A 30 -0.93 0.83 2.77
CA ILE A 30 -1.46 0.01 3.88
C ILE A 30 -2.99 0.05 3.96
N ALA A 31 -3.60 1.11 3.50
CA ALA A 31 -5.05 1.29 3.45
C ALA A 31 -5.47 1.78 2.04
N PRO A 32 -5.39 0.92 0.99
CA PRO A 32 -5.54 1.35 -0.40
C PRO A 32 -6.90 1.99 -0.71
N GLN A 33 -7.93 1.73 0.09
CA GLN A 33 -9.28 2.25 -0.06
C GLN A 33 -9.54 3.53 0.74
N ALA A 34 -8.56 4.01 1.53
CA ALA A 34 -8.73 5.18 2.37
C ALA A 34 -8.90 6.47 1.56
N THR A 35 -9.82 7.31 2.01
CA THR A 35 -10.10 8.63 1.42
C THR A 35 -10.10 9.72 2.50
N LEU A 36 -9.43 10.84 2.20
CA LEU A 36 -9.29 11.96 3.14
C LEU A 36 -10.60 12.71 3.43
N THR A 37 -11.66 12.45 2.67
CA THR A 37 -12.88 13.28 2.66
C THR A 37 -14.15 12.56 3.08
N ASP A 38 -14.13 11.23 3.30
CA ASP A 38 -15.32 10.45 3.66
C ASP A 38 -15.67 10.51 5.14
N GLY A 39 -14.75 10.99 5.98
CA GLY A 39 -14.95 11.13 7.42
C GLY A 39 -14.90 9.79 8.17
N LEU A 40 -14.14 8.83 7.66
CA LEU A 40 -13.91 7.53 8.24
C LEU A 40 -12.41 7.27 8.44
N LEU A 41 -12.07 6.48 9.44
CA LEU A 41 -10.76 5.85 9.62
C LEU A 41 -10.78 4.50 8.92
N ASP A 42 -9.79 4.25 8.09
CA ASP A 42 -9.51 2.92 7.56
C ASP A 42 -8.58 2.19 8.53
N VAL A 43 -9.03 1.04 9.02
CA VAL A 43 -8.28 0.21 9.94
C VAL A 43 -7.82 -1.04 9.21
N THR A 44 -6.51 -1.26 9.19
CA THR A 44 -5.88 -2.44 8.60
C THR A 44 -5.19 -3.24 9.69
N ILE A 45 -5.58 -4.49 9.85
CA ILE A 45 -5.01 -5.43 10.80
C ILE A 45 -4.22 -6.46 10.03
N LEU A 46 -2.92 -6.55 10.30
CA LEU A 46 -2.09 -7.64 9.83
C LEU A 46 -2.04 -8.73 10.91
N GLU A 47 -2.58 -9.89 10.60
CA GLU A 47 -2.50 -11.07 11.45
C GLU A 47 -1.07 -11.65 11.46
N PRO A 48 -0.70 -12.50 12.44
CA PRO A 48 0.60 -13.18 12.43
C PRO A 48 0.84 -13.92 11.11
N PHE A 49 2.01 -13.79 10.57
CA PHE A 49 2.42 -14.35 9.28
C PHE A 49 3.77 -15.06 9.40
N THR A 50 4.12 -15.84 8.39
CA THR A 50 5.40 -16.54 8.27
C THR A 50 6.33 -15.86 7.28
N VAL A 51 7.60 -16.26 7.25
CA VAL A 51 8.57 -15.75 6.27
C VAL A 51 8.12 -16.02 4.83
N LEU A 52 7.35 -17.09 4.60
CA LEU A 52 6.82 -17.43 3.27
C LEU A 52 5.72 -16.46 2.80
N ASP A 53 5.02 -15.80 3.71
CA ASP A 53 3.99 -14.80 3.39
C ASP A 53 4.59 -13.45 2.97
N VAL A 54 5.86 -13.16 3.37
CA VAL A 54 6.51 -11.84 3.19
C VAL A 54 6.56 -11.37 1.74
N PRO A 55 6.96 -12.18 0.73
CA PRO A 55 7.01 -11.72 -0.65
C PRO A 55 5.64 -11.28 -1.18
N SER A 56 4.57 -12.03 -0.83
CA SER A 56 3.21 -11.70 -1.23
C SER A 56 2.72 -10.42 -0.55
N LEU A 57 2.94 -10.28 0.77
CA LEU A 57 2.58 -9.09 1.52
C LEU A 57 3.28 -7.84 0.97
N ALA A 58 4.60 -7.93 0.71
CA ALA A 58 5.37 -6.83 0.15
C ALA A 58 4.87 -6.44 -1.24
N PHE A 59 4.68 -7.42 -2.14
CA PHE A 59 4.16 -7.17 -3.47
C PHE A 59 2.80 -6.46 -3.43
N GLN A 60 1.87 -6.95 -2.62
CA GLN A 60 0.52 -6.40 -2.51
C GLN A 60 0.51 -5.01 -1.85
N LEU A 61 1.42 -4.75 -0.89
CA LEU A 61 1.57 -3.44 -0.26
C LEU A 61 1.92 -2.35 -1.28
N PHE A 62 2.84 -2.63 -2.21
CA PHE A 62 3.24 -1.68 -3.25
C PHE A 62 2.27 -1.62 -4.45
N ASN A 63 1.50 -2.68 -4.69
CA ASN A 63 0.52 -2.74 -5.77
C ASN A 63 -0.91 -2.32 -5.37
N LYS A 64 -1.12 -1.75 -4.18
CA LYS A 64 -2.43 -1.30 -3.67
C LYS A 64 -3.47 -2.42 -3.54
N THR A 65 -3.02 -3.65 -3.28
CA THR A 65 -3.89 -4.82 -3.16
C THR A 65 -3.70 -5.56 -1.85
N ILE A 66 -3.10 -4.90 -0.85
CA ILE A 66 -2.82 -5.51 0.46
C ILE A 66 -4.11 -5.96 1.17
N ASP A 67 -5.21 -5.25 0.98
CA ASP A 67 -6.54 -5.56 1.48
C ASP A 67 -7.12 -6.89 0.95
N GLN A 68 -6.56 -7.44 -0.13
CA GLN A 68 -6.93 -8.74 -0.69
C GLN A 68 -6.14 -9.91 -0.08
N ASN A 69 -5.15 -9.64 0.77
CA ASN A 69 -4.36 -10.68 1.41
C ASN A 69 -5.16 -11.39 2.50
N SER A 70 -5.05 -12.72 2.58
CA SER A 70 -5.77 -13.53 3.59
C SER A 70 -5.38 -13.21 5.03
N ARG A 71 -4.15 -12.69 5.26
CA ARG A 71 -3.64 -12.26 6.57
C ARG A 71 -4.08 -10.86 6.96
N ILE A 72 -4.78 -10.16 6.08
CA ILE A 72 -5.24 -8.78 6.30
C ILE A 72 -6.74 -8.77 6.58
N LYS A 73 -7.11 -8.02 7.62
CA LYS A 73 -8.51 -7.67 7.90
C LYS A 73 -8.63 -6.15 7.84
N THR A 74 -9.65 -5.68 7.15
CA THR A 74 -9.90 -4.24 7.02
C THR A 74 -11.33 -3.93 7.45
N PHE A 75 -11.51 -2.78 8.07
CA PHE A 75 -12.83 -2.21 8.34
C PHE A 75 -12.70 -0.69 8.49
N ARG A 76 -13.85 0.00 8.53
CA ARG A 76 -13.93 1.45 8.70
C ARG A 76 -14.72 1.82 9.93
N CYS A 77 -14.31 2.87 10.62
CA CYS A 77 -14.99 3.40 11.80
C CYS A 77 -14.71 4.90 11.98
N LYS A 78 -15.42 5.53 12.88
CA LYS A 78 -15.14 6.94 13.29
C LYS A 78 -14.35 7.01 14.58
N LYS A 79 -14.56 6.00 15.44
CA LYS A 79 -13.87 5.85 16.72
C LYS A 79 -13.40 4.42 16.88
N LEU A 80 -12.22 4.27 17.44
CA LEU A 80 -11.61 2.98 17.73
C LEU A 80 -10.94 3.05 19.09
N CYS A 81 -11.26 2.11 19.96
CA CYS A 81 -10.48 1.84 21.17
C CYS A 81 -9.73 0.51 20.97
N ILE A 82 -8.41 0.57 21.05
CA ILE A 82 -7.54 -0.61 20.99
C ILE A 82 -7.14 -0.97 22.41
N ARG A 83 -7.58 -2.14 22.91
CA ARG A 83 -7.16 -2.65 24.21
C ARG A 83 -6.11 -3.72 24.03
N ARG A 84 -4.91 -3.45 24.54
CA ARG A 84 -3.76 -4.37 24.54
C ARG A 84 -3.58 -5.01 25.92
N ALA A 85 -2.83 -6.09 25.98
CA ALA A 85 -2.51 -6.74 27.27
C ALA A 85 -1.51 -5.92 28.11
N VAL A 86 -0.65 -5.15 27.45
CA VAL A 86 0.41 -4.35 28.07
C VAL A 86 0.59 -3.01 27.33
N PRO A 87 1.12 -1.97 28.00
CA PRO A 87 1.58 -0.75 27.33
C PRO A 87 2.62 -1.05 26.23
N GLY A 88 2.80 -0.12 25.31
CA GLY A 88 3.77 -0.30 24.24
C GLY A 88 3.83 0.88 23.27
N VAL A 89 4.72 0.78 22.30
CA VAL A 89 4.97 1.83 21.33
C VAL A 89 3.88 1.88 20.26
N VAL A 90 3.47 3.09 19.90
CA VAL A 90 2.64 3.42 18.74
C VAL A 90 3.39 4.44 17.91
N HIS A 91 3.23 4.42 16.59
CA HIS A 91 3.80 5.40 15.69
C HIS A 91 2.70 6.35 15.18
N PHE A 92 2.97 7.65 15.24
CA PHE A 92 2.14 8.70 14.65
C PHE A 92 2.94 9.34 13.51
N ASP A 93 2.52 9.10 12.28
CA ASP A 93 3.18 9.61 11.06
C ASP A 93 4.70 9.35 11.00
N GLY A 94 5.13 8.22 11.60
CA GLY A 94 6.53 7.81 11.67
C GLY A 94 7.22 8.10 13.01
N ASP A 95 6.68 8.96 13.85
CA ASP A 95 7.24 9.28 15.16
C ASP A 95 6.79 8.26 16.21
N PRO A 96 7.71 7.58 16.93
CA PRO A 96 7.37 6.62 17.96
C PRO A 96 6.95 7.33 19.25
N MET A 97 5.89 6.83 19.89
CA MET A 97 5.42 7.28 21.20
C MET A 97 5.05 6.08 22.07
N GLU A 98 5.46 6.10 23.33
CA GLU A 98 4.97 5.15 24.30
C GLU A 98 3.54 5.49 24.71
N THR A 99 2.68 4.48 24.75
CA THR A 99 1.28 4.64 25.13
C THR A 99 0.86 3.59 26.13
N GLU A 100 -0.18 3.89 26.89
CA GLU A 100 -0.84 2.94 27.80
C GLU A 100 -1.40 1.73 27.03
N ALA A 101 -1.89 0.73 27.77
CA ALA A 101 -2.49 -0.48 27.19
C ALA A 101 -3.72 -0.14 26.32
N ASP A 102 -4.48 0.87 26.70
CA ASP A 102 -5.65 1.33 25.97
C ASP A 102 -5.30 2.56 25.12
N VAL A 103 -5.53 2.45 23.80
CA VAL A 103 -5.31 3.54 22.84
C VAL A 103 -6.64 3.92 22.21
N ASN A 104 -7.06 5.18 22.42
CA ASN A 104 -8.28 5.73 21.86
C ASN A 104 -7.95 6.59 20.63
N ILE A 105 -8.59 6.27 19.52
CA ILE A 105 -8.42 6.96 18.24
C ILE A 105 -9.79 7.48 17.78
N GLU A 106 -9.86 8.76 17.48
CA GLU A 106 -11.07 9.40 16.99
C GLU A 106 -10.78 10.28 15.79
N LEU A 107 -11.60 10.16 14.75
CA LEU A 107 -11.52 11.03 13.60
C LEU A 107 -12.24 12.37 13.88
N ILE A 108 -11.52 13.47 13.76
CA ILE A 108 -12.09 14.82 13.81
C ILE A 108 -12.45 15.23 12.38
N LYS A 109 -13.72 15.17 12.06
CA LYS A 109 -14.21 15.54 10.71
C LYS A 109 -13.87 17.00 10.39
N SER A 110 -13.30 17.22 9.21
CA SER A 110 -12.89 18.55 8.71
C SER A 110 -11.92 19.29 9.66
N GLY A 111 -11.11 18.55 10.43
CA GLY A 111 -10.14 19.10 11.38
C GLY A 111 -9.01 19.89 10.71
N LEU A 112 -8.72 19.60 9.45
CA LEU A 112 -7.71 20.31 8.66
C LEU A 112 -8.33 20.87 7.37
N ARG A 113 -8.02 22.12 7.04
CA ARG A 113 -8.36 22.75 5.75
C ARG A 113 -7.09 22.82 4.90
N VAL A 114 -7.14 22.22 3.73
CA VAL A 114 -6.02 22.19 2.79
C VAL A 114 -6.42 22.89 1.50
N VAL A 115 -5.55 23.74 0.99
CA VAL A 115 -5.71 24.34 -0.34
C VAL A 115 -5.25 23.32 -1.37
N VAL A 116 -6.16 22.92 -2.23
CA VAL A 116 -5.85 22.02 -3.36
C VAL A 116 -6.02 22.78 -4.66
N PRO A 117 -5.20 22.48 -5.70
CA PRO A 117 -5.42 23.02 -7.04
C PRO A 117 -6.83 22.63 -7.51
N LYS A 118 -7.52 23.56 -8.18
CA LYS A 118 -8.74 23.20 -8.90
C LYS A 118 -8.37 22.22 -10.01
N THR A 119 -8.85 20.99 -9.92
CA THR A 119 -8.69 20.01 -10.98
C THR A 119 -9.57 20.47 -12.14
N GLU A 120 -8.99 21.06 -13.18
CA GLU A 120 -9.70 21.28 -14.44
C GLU A 120 -9.87 19.91 -15.11
N GLU A 121 -10.98 19.70 -15.84
CA GLU A 121 -11.27 18.46 -16.59
C GLU A 121 -10.18 18.02 -17.59
N LYS A 122 -9.19 18.85 -17.83
CA LYS A 122 -7.98 18.54 -18.64
C LYS A 122 -7.12 17.43 -18.07
N ASP A 123 -7.28 17.07 -16.78
CA ASP A 123 -6.44 16.06 -16.16
C ASP A 123 -6.75 14.64 -16.64
N ALA A 124 -7.98 14.34 -17.06
CA ALA A 124 -8.30 13.02 -17.58
C ALA A 124 -7.57 12.71 -18.90
N ALA A 125 -7.43 13.71 -19.79
CA ALA A 125 -6.66 13.57 -21.02
C ALA A 125 -5.16 13.39 -20.73
N ASN A 126 -4.62 14.15 -19.77
CA ASN A 126 -3.23 14.03 -19.31
C ASN A 126 -2.92 12.70 -18.66
N VAL A 127 -3.86 12.10 -17.90
CA VAL A 127 -3.70 10.77 -17.29
C VAL A 127 -3.66 9.70 -18.37
N LEU A 128 -4.53 9.76 -19.35
CA LEU A 128 -4.53 8.83 -20.49
C LEU A 128 -3.24 8.97 -21.32
N GLN A 129 -2.78 10.19 -21.57
CA GLN A 129 -1.53 10.43 -22.29
C GLN A 129 -0.33 9.86 -21.54
N ARG A 130 -0.21 10.09 -20.23
CA ARG A 130 0.85 9.50 -19.38
C ARG A 130 0.80 7.99 -19.34
N ALA A 131 -0.40 7.41 -19.26
CA ALA A 131 -0.57 5.96 -19.32
C ALA A 131 -0.09 5.40 -20.67
N GLN A 132 -0.39 6.07 -21.77
CA GLN A 132 0.05 5.70 -23.11
C GLN A 132 1.58 5.81 -23.25
N GLU A 133 2.19 6.87 -22.73
CA GLU A 133 3.65 7.05 -22.70
C GLU A 133 4.34 5.95 -21.89
N TYR A 134 3.76 5.54 -20.76
CA TYR A 134 4.26 4.44 -19.93
C TYR A 134 4.20 3.09 -20.66
N VAL A 135 3.08 2.79 -21.32
CA VAL A 135 2.92 1.57 -22.14
C VAL A 135 3.92 1.56 -23.31
N ASN A 136 4.10 2.69 -23.99
CA ASN A 136 5.08 2.83 -25.06
C ASN A 136 6.51 2.63 -24.56
N GLY A 137 6.83 3.16 -23.36
CA GLY A 137 8.12 2.95 -22.72
C GLY A 137 8.42 1.46 -22.44
N ILE A 138 7.44 0.72 -21.91
CA ILE A 138 7.58 -0.74 -21.68
C ILE A 138 7.79 -1.47 -23.02
N LYS A 139 7.07 -1.10 -24.06
CA LYS A 139 7.21 -1.71 -25.39
C LYS A 139 8.63 -1.52 -25.96
N LEU A 140 9.18 -0.30 -25.87
CA LEU A 140 10.54 0.00 -26.29
C LEU A 140 11.59 -0.79 -25.50
N ILE A 141 11.42 -0.95 -24.20
CA ILE A 141 12.32 -1.76 -23.35
C ILE A 141 12.27 -3.22 -23.77
N ASN A 142 11.09 -3.78 -24.01
CA ASN A 142 10.93 -5.16 -24.46
C ASN A 142 11.57 -5.38 -25.83
N GLU A 143 11.40 -4.48 -26.79
CA GLU A 143 12.03 -4.54 -28.10
C GLU A 143 13.58 -4.52 -27.96
N ALA A 144 14.13 -3.60 -27.15
CA ALA A 144 15.57 -3.53 -26.91
C ALA A 144 16.14 -4.81 -26.24
N ILE A 145 15.37 -5.46 -25.35
CA ILE A 145 15.76 -6.74 -24.74
C ILE A 145 15.78 -7.85 -25.79
N VAL A 146 14.76 -7.95 -26.63
CA VAL A 146 14.67 -8.95 -27.70
C VAL A 146 15.81 -8.79 -28.69
N ASP A 147 16.12 -7.56 -29.11
CA ASP A 147 17.22 -7.27 -30.02
C ASP A 147 18.58 -7.66 -29.42
N ASN A 148 18.80 -7.33 -28.13
CA ASN A 148 20.04 -7.71 -27.43
C ASN A 148 20.22 -9.23 -27.33
N ILE A 149 19.14 -9.98 -27.03
CA ILE A 149 19.16 -11.45 -26.98
C ILE A 149 19.45 -12.03 -28.38
N THR A 150 18.81 -11.48 -29.40
CA THR A 150 18.98 -11.93 -30.80
C THR A 150 20.43 -11.71 -31.29
N ASP A 151 21.02 -10.56 -30.99
CA ASP A 151 22.41 -10.26 -31.34
C ASP A 151 23.42 -11.12 -30.57
N LYS A 152 23.17 -11.38 -29.28
CA LYS A 152 24.00 -12.35 -28.53
C LYS A 152 23.94 -13.75 -29.11
N ASN A 153 22.75 -14.22 -29.48
CA ASN A 153 22.56 -15.54 -30.08
C ASN A 153 23.26 -15.64 -31.47
N LYS A 154 23.17 -14.62 -32.31
CA LYS A 154 23.90 -14.54 -33.59
C LYS A 154 25.41 -14.58 -33.38
N LYS A 155 25.96 -13.91 -32.37
CA LYS A 155 27.37 -13.93 -32.03
C LYS A 155 27.85 -15.32 -31.55
N ILE A 156 27.03 -16.02 -30.77
CA ILE A 156 27.29 -17.37 -30.28
C ILE A 156 27.30 -18.36 -31.46
N LEU A 157 26.29 -18.33 -32.34
CA LEU A 157 26.20 -19.14 -33.53
C LEU A 157 27.42 -18.95 -34.46
N LYS A 158 27.83 -17.71 -34.72
CA LYS A 158 29.05 -17.43 -35.51
C LYS A 158 30.34 -17.98 -34.90
N LYS A 159 30.42 -18.06 -33.56
CA LYS A 159 31.59 -18.66 -32.89
C LYS A 159 31.59 -20.19 -32.97
N LEU A 160 30.42 -20.83 -32.97
CA LEU A 160 30.27 -22.28 -33.09
C LEU A 160 30.58 -22.75 -34.53
N THR A 161 30.11 -22.01 -35.54
CA THR A 161 30.36 -22.34 -36.97
C THR A 161 31.79 -22.06 -37.43
N LYS A 162 32.62 -21.31 -36.70
CA LYS A 162 34.05 -21.11 -37.00
C LYS A 162 34.96 -22.19 -36.38
N LYS A 163 34.44 -23.11 -35.59
CA LYS A 163 35.21 -24.18 -34.94
C LYS A 163 35.06 -25.56 -35.61
N VAL A 164 34.30 -25.63 -36.67
CA VAL A 164 34.19 -26.78 -37.61
C VAL A 164 34.92 -26.40 -38.89
#